data_0950afd823e72dd84fd6d9cd7b0da2b5
#
_entry.id   0950afd823e72dd84fd6d9cd7b0da2b5
#
_cell.length_a   1.000
_cell.length_b   1.000
_cell.length_c   1.000
_cell.angle_alpha   90.00
_cell.angle_beta   90.00
_cell.angle_gamma   90.00
#
_symmetry.space_group_name_H-M   'P 1'
#
loop_
_entity.id
_entity.type
_entity.pdbx_description
1 polymer ?
#
loop_
_entity_poly.entity_id
_entity_poly.type
_entity_poly.pdbx_seq_one_letter_code
_entity_poly.pdbx_strand_id
1 'polypeptide(L)'
;MILRSTEALKRLDGFDMPELDSRFLVITASNIIGNNEINIMGTKMPLLASDFIAYKGQPLLVLFGPDYENTELALEKIKVKTSPLDYKEDTSDFPDPLFFSWGLDENGENDEERQQMKKVESSFELESGDEESFNRFPILSWQDSNGMMHVECPSQWQSMVKACVASALNRSQETITLHPDKYSGKYDEYLIGPAMYASFTSIATLITGMPCEMRESGIATRPGISFHTVTWIDKNGKPRHEETTVVIDQGYWAIMGKEVQRQIMVNILPKYSLESFKAMIRTQKSSKRPSIFCGSMVHAAALSSRGIHTSRLALKLDLTPSSFILDTNKDATRFTDWAPRHDLTDLEEKVRKISEESDFDRKWSSSSLHSGQFGLQGYLYGIGLSSGLSTAGFSTTTAKENQFMAQLSYTTKKNVTVSGYFPQTLSGDRSIKEILGRTFSSTDQTELVLFIEGTQKAPDSGPDILSTYSSIFLTQLMKATMKLSQLAKKEDAELPITLRFNSQNLALPCEFEYSGFGTAVVEVEVPKTSLIPEVKNVWIDTAIALPQVKGIDTKIKSIALVAFESLGVKLANNFNISVKYSSERKDVGTYSSVENLVRSLVTSALASAIWQATGQKSGVKMPYGDKAIERYLGGDE
;
A
#
# COMPACT_ATOMS: atom_id res chain seq x y z
N MET A 1 -9.52 -3.33 26.57
CA MET A 1 -9.86 -2.12 25.80
C MET A 1 -8.79 -1.05 25.98
N ILE A 2 -8.62 -0.15 25.04
CA ILE A 2 -7.56 0.86 25.06
C ILE A 2 -8.16 2.25 25.27
N LEU A 3 -7.71 2.95 26.30
CA LEU A 3 -7.99 4.39 26.44
C LEU A 3 -7.04 5.17 25.53
N ARG A 4 -7.61 6.01 24.67
CA ARG A 4 -6.87 6.80 23.68
C ARG A 4 -7.01 8.29 23.99
N SER A 5 -5.98 9.04 23.66
CA SER A 5 -5.97 10.49 23.81
C SER A 5 -7.01 11.17 22.91
N THR A 6 -7.65 12.19 23.44
CA THR A 6 -8.52 13.13 22.70
C THR A 6 -7.74 14.36 22.22
N GLU A 7 -6.52 14.56 22.72
CA GLU A 7 -5.66 15.73 22.48
C GLU A 7 -4.31 15.29 21.88
N ALA A 8 -3.56 16.26 21.37
CA ALA A 8 -2.21 16.08 20.84
C ALA A 8 -1.27 17.16 21.43
N LEU A 9 0.04 16.89 21.44
CA LEU A 9 1.09 17.78 21.90
C LEU A 9 0.85 18.27 23.33
N LYS A 10 0.52 17.33 24.23
CA LYS A 10 0.25 17.59 25.64
C LYS A 10 1.16 16.77 26.52
N ARG A 11 1.45 17.27 27.70
CA ARG A 11 2.02 16.47 28.77
C ARG A 11 0.93 15.59 29.37
N LEU A 12 1.25 14.34 29.63
CA LEU A 12 0.39 13.40 30.35
C LEU A 12 0.75 13.45 31.84
N ASP A 13 -0.13 14.03 32.67
CA ASP A 13 0.10 14.17 34.10
C ASP A 13 -0.43 12.99 34.93
N GLY A 14 -1.22 12.11 34.30
CA GLY A 14 -1.76 10.90 34.94
C GLY A 14 -3.24 10.69 34.68
N PHE A 15 -3.88 9.90 35.55
CA PHE A 15 -5.25 9.48 35.40
C PHE A 15 -6.03 9.61 36.72
N ASP A 16 -7.29 10.07 36.66
CA ASP A 16 -8.25 9.88 37.75
C ASP A 16 -8.96 8.56 37.54
N MET A 17 -8.63 7.59 38.39
CA MET A 17 -9.15 6.23 38.32
C MET A 17 -10.44 6.12 39.14
N PRO A 18 -11.50 5.51 38.59
CA PRO A 18 -12.65 5.07 39.41
C PRO A 18 -12.24 3.94 40.37
N GLU A 19 -13.07 3.67 41.37
CA GLU A 19 -12.91 2.44 42.15
C GLU A 19 -13.13 1.23 41.25
N LEU A 20 -12.09 0.43 41.06
CA LEU A 20 -12.12 -0.82 40.31
C LEU A 20 -11.94 -1.99 41.25
N ASP A 21 -12.74 -3.03 41.08
CA ASP A 21 -12.58 -4.27 41.87
C ASP A 21 -11.40 -5.11 41.33
N SER A 22 -11.08 -6.18 42.04
CA SER A 22 -9.92 -7.04 41.72
C SER A 22 -10.00 -7.80 40.39
N ARG A 23 -11.12 -7.75 39.69
CA ARG A 23 -11.31 -8.38 38.39
C ARG A 23 -10.77 -7.50 37.25
N PHE A 24 -10.43 -6.22 37.53
CA PHE A 24 -9.89 -5.31 36.56
C PHE A 24 -8.38 -5.20 36.71
N LEU A 25 -7.69 -5.15 35.55
CA LEU A 25 -6.27 -4.86 35.45
C LEU A 25 -6.05 -3.63 34.60
N VAL A 26 -5.38 -2.64 35.15
CA VAL A 26 -4.94 -1.43 34.43
C VAL A 26 -3.47 -1.58 34.05
N ILE A 27 -3.15 -1.38 32.77
CA ILE A 27 -1.78 -1.36 32.27
C ILE A 27 -1.49 0.02 31.73
N THR A 28 -0.52 0.71 32.30
CA THR A 28 0.06 1.98 31.84
C THR A 28 1.49 1.75 31.34
N ALA A 29 2.13 2.76 30.82
CA ALA A 29 3.53 2.68 30.37
C ALA A 29 4.47 2.17 31.50
N SER A 30 4.18 2.52 32.78
CA SER A 30 4.98 2.09 33.94
C SER A 30 4.82 0.60 34.30
N ASN A 31 3.78 -0.07 33.81
CA ASN A 31 3.57 -1.51 34.03
C ASN A 31 4.24 -2.38 32.98
N ILE A 32 4.84 -1.80 31.94
CA ILE A 32 5.56 -2.54 30.92
C ILE A 32 6.94 -2.91 31.47
N ILE A 33 7.16 -4.21 31.67
CA ILE A 33 8.35 -4.75 32.34
C ILE A 33 9.63 -4.55 31.50
N GLY A 34 9.49 -4.66 30.19
CA GLY A 34 10.57 -4.48 29.24
C GLY A 34 10.53 -3.10 28.59
N ASN A 35 10.66 -3.06 27.28
CA ASN A 35 10.66 -1.81 26.53
C ASN A 35 9.24 -1.39 26.14
N ASN A 36 8.86 -0.18 26.49
CA ASN A 36 7.61 0.45 26.07
C ASN A 36 7.73 0.99 24.64
N GLU A 37 8.19 0.15 23.71
CA GLU A 37 8.37 0.58 22.33
C GLU A 37 8.06 -0.55 21.33
N ILE A 38 7.59 -0.14 20.16
CA ILE A 38 7.57 -0.95 18.96
C ILE A 38 8.57 -0.35 17.96
N ASN A 39 9.43 -1.20 17.41
CA ASN A 39 10.40 -0.82 16.39
C ASN A 39 9.98 -1.35 15.02
N ILE A 40 9.70 -0.44 14.10
CA ILE A 40 9.27 -0.77 12.74
C ILE A 40 10.33 -0.24 11.78
N MET A 41 11.20 -1.13 11.30
CA MET A 41 12.27 -0.80 10.35
C MET A 41 13.08 0.44 10.76
N GLY A 42 13.43 0.51 12.04
CA GLY A 42 14.21 1.61 12.60
C GLY A 42 13.40 2.78 13.17
N THR A 43 12.12 2.88 12.86
CA THR A 43 11.23 3.87 13.50
C THR A 43 10.72 3.32 14.81
N LYS A 44 11.01 4.01 15.92
CA LYS A 44 10.61 3.63 17.26
C LYS A 44 9.43 4.46 17.73
N MET A 45 8.40 3.79 18.22
CA MET A 45 7.20 4.42 18.78
C MET A 45 6.87 3.79 20.13
N PRO A 46 6.34 4.56 21.12
CA PRO A 46 5.89 3.96 22.36
C PRO A 46 4.63 3.09 22.13
N LEU A 47 4.55 1.98 22.87
CA LEU A 47 3.33 1.18 22.96
C LEU A 47 2.22 1.96 23.67
N LEU A 48 2.53 2.61 24.79
CA LEU A 48 1.67 3.50 25.56
C LEU A 48 2.41 4.81 25.82
N ALA A 49 1.70 5.94 25.76
CA ALA A 49 2.26 7.22 26.15
C ALA A 49 2.71 7.19 27.63
N SER A 50 3.92 7.70 27.94
CA SER A 50 4.44 7.84 29.30
C SER A 50 4.20 9.26 29.85
N ASP A 51 4.89 10.24 29.30
CA ASP A 51 4.90 11.62 29.79
C ASP A 51 4.34 12.60 28.76
N PHE A 52 4.28 12.16 27.50
CA PHE A 52 3.97 13.00 26.36
C PHE A 52 2.95 12.35 25.43
N ILE A 53 1.94 13.12 25.06
CA ILE A 53 0.92 12.75 24.07
C ILE A 53 1.27 13.40 22.74
N ALA A 54 1.74 12.60 21.80
CA ALA A 54 2.21 13.07 20.51
C ALA A 54 1.09 13.40 19.54
N TYR A 55 0.01 12.62 19.54
CA TYR A 55 -1.08 12.76 18.59
C TYR A 55 -2.42 12.35 19.20
N LYS A 56 -3.51 12.87 18.63
CA LYS A 56 -4.87 12.48 18.99
C LYS A 56 -5.13 11.02 18.61
N GLY A 57 -5.62 10.20 19.54
CA GLY A 57 -5.84 8.77 19.38
C GLY A 57 -4.66 7.90 19.83
N GLN A 58 -3.60 8.49 20.40
CA GLN A 58 -2.48 7.72 20.95
C GLN A 58 -2.95 6.87 22.13
N PRO A 59 -2.53 5.58 22.21
CA PRO A 59 -2.81 4.73 23.36
C PRO A 59 -2.18 5.28 24.64
N LEU A 60 -2.98 5.40 25.71
CA LEU A 60 -2.56 5.94 27.02
C LEU A 60 -2.48 4.88 28.09
N LEU A 61 -3.50 4.03 28.16
CA LEU A 61 -3.56 2.86 29.04
C LEU A 61 -4.43 1.77 28.42
N VAL A 62 -4.30 0.56 28.93
CA VAL A 62 -5.15 -0.58 28.58
C VAL A 62 -5.85 -1.08 29.84
N LEU A 63 -7.16 -1.29 29.73
CA LEU A 63 -7.99 -1.87 30.78
C LEU A 63 -8.44 -3.27 30.36
N PHE A 64 -8.11 -4.28 31.15
CA PHE A 64 -8.67 -5.62 31.07
C PHE A 64 -9.71 -5.78 32.18
N GLY A 65 -10.81 -6.42 31.89
CA GLY A 65 -11.91 -6.67 32.83
C GLY A 65 -12.54 -8.02 32.57
N PRO A 66 -13.56 -8.38 33.35
CA PRO A 66 -14.19 -9.71 33.33
C PRO A 66 -14.95 -9.96 32.01
N ASP A 67 -15.50 -8.93 31.43
CA ASP A 67 -16.24 -8.96 30.16
C ASP A 67 -16.17 -7.60 29.47
N TYR A 68 -16.64 -7.55 28.23
CA TYR A 68 -16.52 -6.36 27.36
C TYR A 68 -17.34 -5.17 27.90
N GLU A 69 -18.61 -5.42 28.30
CA GLU A 69 -19.55 -4.38 28.71
C GLU A 69 -19.09 -3.69 30.01
N ASN A 70 -18.72 -4.46 31.02
CA ASN A 70 -18.21 -3.90 32.27
C ASN A 70 -16.88 -3.18 32.08
N THR A 71 -16.04 -3.65 31.15
CA THR A 71 -14.75 -3.01 30.84
C THR A 71 -14.98 -1.68 30.15
N GLU A 72 -15.94 -1.57 29.24
CA GLU A 72 -16.29 -0.33 28.55
C GLU A 72 -16.82 0.72 29.53
N LEU A 73 -17.80 0.33 30.38
CA LEU A 73 -18.36 1.19 31.41
C LEU A 73 -17.33 1.69 32.44
N ALA A 74 -16.34 0.86 32.74
CA ALA A 74 -15.23 1.26 33.62
C ALA A 74 -14.26 2.21 32.91
N LEU A 75 -13.95 1.95 31.64
CA LEU A 75 -13.05 2.78 30.83
C LEU A 75 -13.59 4.21 30.65
N GLU A 76 -14.90 4.37 30.43
CA GLU A 76 -15.55 5.67 30.27
C GLU A 76 -15.44 6.56 31.52
N LYS A 77 -15.27 5.98 32.69
CA LYS A 77 -15.13 6.70 33.97
C LYS A 77 -13.71 7.19 34.22
N ILE A 78 -12.71 6.70 33.48
CA ILE A 78 -11.32 7.10 33.62
C ILE A 78 -11.12 8.48 32.98
N LYS A 79 -10.62 9.43 33.75
CA LYS A 79 -10.30 10.78 33.26
C LYS A 79 -8.81 10.95 33.07
N VAL A 80 -8.43 11.45 31.90
CA VAL A 80 -7.03 11.77 31.59
C VAL A 80 -6.71 13.15 32.09
N LYS A 81 -5.58 13.30 32.81
CA LYS A 81 -5.03 14.61 33.23
C LYS A 81 -3.95 15.01 32.28
N THR A 82 -4.06 16.19 31.72
CA THR A 82 -3.10 16.75 30.78
C THR A 82 -2.79 18.20 31.15
N SER A 83 -1.57 18.62 30.82
CA SER A 83 -1.15 20.01 30.92
C SER A 83 -0.50 20.50 29.61
N PRO A 84 -0.45 21.82 29.39
CA PRO A 84 0.30 22.37 28.27
C PRO A 84 1.75 21.95 28.30
N LEU A 85 2.30 21.67 27.13
CA LEU A 85 3.71 21.36 26.96
C LEU A 85 4.36 22.40 26.08
N ASP A 86 5.53 22.93 26.48
CA ASP A 86 6.39 23.72 25.61
C ASP A 86 7.10 22.78 24.63
N TYR A 87 6.45 22.54 23.48
CA TYR A 87 6.92 21.59 22.50
C TYR A 87 7.85 22.26 21.48
N LYS A 88 9.06 21.77 21.39
CA LYS A 88 9.97 22.07 20.28
C LYS A 88 9.93 20.92 19.29
N GLU A 89 9.67 21.24 18.04
CA GLU A 89 9.64 20.25 16.98
C GLU A 89 11.04 19.67 16.76
N ASP A 90 11.16 18.36 16.99
CA ASP A 90 12.35 17.58 16.63
C ASP A 90 12.05 16.73 15.42
N THR A 91 12.79 16.91 14.35
CA THR A 91 12.67 16.19 13.09
C THR A 91 13.85 15.27 12.80
N SER A 92 14.72 15.04 13.78
CA SER A 92 15.94 14.22 13.62
C SER A 92 15.67 12.78 13.17
N ASP A 93 14.49 12.24 13.51
CA ASP A 93 14.06 10.88 13.13
C ASP A 93 13.38 10.83 11.74
N PHE A 94 13.22 11.98 11.07
CA PHE A 94 12.59 12.04 9.76
C PHE A 94 13.62 11.78 8.65
N PRO A 95 13.19 11.13 7.55
CA PRO A 95 14.10 10.89 6.44
C PRO A 95 14.50 12.19 5.75
N ASP A 96 15.75 12.27 5.33
CA ASP A 96 16.21 13.36 4.48
C ASP A 96 15.37 13.43 3.20
N PRO A 97 15.20 14.64 2.61
CA PRO A 97 14.53 14.77 1.33
C PRO A 97 15.21 13.94 0.24
N LEU A 98 14.40 13.22 -0.55
CA LEU A 98 14.88 12.54 -1.74
C LEU A 98 14.93 13.53 -2.90
N PHE A 99 16.13 13.78 -3.40
CA PHE A 99 16.38 14.57 -4.59
C PHE A 99 16.73 13.64 -5.75
N PHE A 100 16.14 13.92 -6.91
CA PHE A 100 16.49 13.26 -8.15
C PHE A 100 16.58 14.29 -9.26
N SER A 101 17.63 14.20 -10.09
CA SER A 101 17.80 15.04 -11.26
C SER A 101 18.36 14.21 -12.41
N TRP A 102 17.88 14.51 -13.61
CA TRP A 102 18.31 13.87 -14.84
C TRP A 102 18.37 14.90 -15.96
N GLY A 103 19.36 14.80 -16.85
CA GLY A 103 19.49 15.66 -18.02
C GLY A 103 19.90 17.10 -17.72
N LEU A 104 20.41 17.40 -16.50
CA LEU A 104 20.89 18.73 -16.15
C LEU A 104 22.34 18.89 -16.61
N ASP A 105 22.63 20.00 -17.33
CA ASP A 105 23.97 20.44 -17.54
C ASP A 105 24.60 20.92 -16.22
N GLU A 106 25.90 20.61 -16.03
CA GLU A 106 26.67 21.04 -14.85
C GLU A 106 26.74 22.57 -14.68
N ASN A 107 26.40 23.34 -15.71
CA ASN A 107 26.48 24.80 -15.74
C ASN A 107 25.18 25.54 -15.37
N GLY A 108 24.16 24.85 -14.93
CA GLY A 108 22.85 25.47 -14.63
C GLY A 108 22.12 25.86 -15.93
N GLU A 109 20.88 25.38 -16.01
CA GLU A 109 20.02 25.65 -17.16
C GLU A 109 19.83 27.14 -17.38
N ASN A 110 19.75 27.53 -18.66
CA ASN A 110 19.37 28.85 -19.08
C ASN A 110 17.97 29.22 -18.58
N ASP A 111 17.86 29.87 -17.42
CA ASP A 111 16.61 30.44 -16.91
C ASP A 111 15.95 31.37 -17.95
N GLU A 112 16.74 32.00 -18.82
CA GLU A 112 16.26 32.82 -19.91
C GLU A 112 15.51 32.02 -20.99
N GLU A 113 15.95 30.81 -21.30
CA GLU A 113 15.27 29.94 -22.27
C GLU A 113 13.93 29.43 -21.71
N ARG A 114 13.89 29.05 -20.45
CA ARG A 114 12.66 28.63 -19.78
C ARG A 114 11.61 29.76 -19.67
N GLN A 115 12.03 31.02 -19.50
CA GLN A 115 11.12 32.16 -19.47
C GLN A 115 10.35 32.37 -20.78
N GLN A 116 10.86 31.89 -21.90
CA GLN A 116 10.21 31.96 -23.22
C GLN A 116 9.27 30.77 -23.50
N MET A 117 9.29 29.72 -22.66
CA MET A 117 8.48 28.53 -22.83
C MET A 117 7.10 28.69 -22.20
N LYS A 118 6.12 27.96 -22.73
CA LYS A 118 4.79 27.87 -22.11
C LYS A 118 4.87 26.95 -20.89
N LYS A 119 4.32 27.41 -19.78
CA LYS A 119 4.27 26.68 -18.53
C LYS A 119 2.94 25.94 -18.35
N VAL A 120 2.99 24.66 -17.96
CA VAL A 120 1.84 23.87 -17.56
C VAL A 120 2.06 23.37 -16.14
N GLU A 121 1.14 23.69 -15.25
CA GLU A 121 1.21 23.35 -13.83
C GLU A 121 0.04 22.46 -13.46
N SER A 122 0.25 21.53 -12.53
CA SER A 122 -0.80 20.76 -11.90
C SER A 122 -0.52 20.52 -10.43
N SER A 123 -1.58 20.45 -9.63
CA SER A 123 -1.51 20.07 -8.23
C SER A 123 -2.49 18.94 -7.98
N PHE A 124 -2.12 18.03 -7.08
CA PHE A 124 -2.94 16.92 -6.64
C PHE A 124 -2.67 16.64 -5.17
N GLU A 125 -3.68 16.22 -4.42
CA GLU A 125 -3.57 15.96 -3.00
C GLU A 125 -4.26 14.65 -2.60
N LEU A 126 -3.55 13.83 -1.83
CA LEU A 126 -4.13 12.76 -1.04
C LEU A 126 -4.28 13.27 0.40
N GLU A 127 -5.49 13.38 0.90
CA GLU A 127 -5.73 13.81 2.28
C GLU A 127 -5.33 12.69 3.26
N SER A 128 -4.65 13.06 4.35
CA SER A 128 -4.38 12.13 5.45
C SER A 128 -5.68 11.72 6.12
N GLY A 129 -5.76 10.50 6.61
CA GLY A 129 -6.94 10.04 7.33
C GLY A 129 -6.83 8.60 7.79
N ASP A 130 -7.73 8.23 8.68
CA ASP A 130 -7.86 6.84 9.10
C ASP A 130 -8.74 6.10 8.09
N GLU A 131 -8.27 4.97 7.62
CA GLU A 131 -9.10 4.03 6.87
C GLU A 131 -9.93 3.22 7.87
N GLU A 132 -11.23 3.23 7.68
CA GLU A 132 -12.11 2.46 8.55
C GLU A 132 -11.89 0.96 8.35
N SER A 133 -11.43 0.29 9.38
CA SER A 133 -11.44 -1.16 9.47
C SER A 133 -12.66 -1.59 10.26
N PHE A 134 -13.61 -2.22 9.60
CA PHE A 134 -14.81 -2.78 10.26
C PHE A 134 -14.53 -4.10 10.96
N ASN A 135 -13.39 -4.71 10.71
CA ASN A 135 -13.03 -6.01 11.25
C ASN A 135 -12.31 -5.86 12.58
N ARG A 136 -13.00 -6.17 13.67
CA ARG A 136 -12.34 -6.44 14.95
C ARG A 136 -11.84 -7.87 14.93
N PHE A 137 -10.58 -8.07 15.21
CA PHE A 137 -9.99 -9.41 15.28
C PHE A 137 -9.55 -9.72 16.72
N PRO A 138 -9.73 -10.98 17.16
CA PRO A 138 -9.27 -11.40 18.47
C PRO A 138 -7.75 -11.55 18.48
N ILE A 139 -7.15 -11.15 19.58
CA ILE A 139 -5.78 -11.49 19.94
C ILE A 139 -5.81 -12.15 21.30
N LEU A 140 -5.36 -13.37 21.38
CA LEU A 140 -5.36 -14.19 22.57
C LEU A 140 -3.92 -14.49 23.00
N SER A 141 -3.63 -14.33 24.29
CA SER A 141 -2.34 -14.74 24.88
C SER A 141 -2.59 -15.65 26.08
N TRP A 142 -1.75 -16.68 26.21
CA TRP A 142 -1.75 -17.57 27.37
C TRP A 142 -0.34 -18.10 27.66
N GLN A 143 -0.10 -18.53 28.88
CA GLN A 143 1.17 -19.14 29.25
C GLN A 143 0.95 -20.62 29.53
N ASP A 144 1.85 -21.48 29.02
CA ASP A 144 1.83 -22.90 29.31
C ASP A 144 2.54 -23.24 30.64
N SER A 145 2.49 -24.51 31.04
CA SER A 145 3.14 -25.01 32.27
C SER A 145 4.67 -24.89 32.25
N ASN A 146 5.29 -24.72 31.09
CA ASN A 146 6.73 -24.54 30.93
C ASN A 146 7.14 -23.05 30.96
N GLY A 147 6.18 -22.14 31.12
CA GLY A 147 6.40 -20.70 31.10
C GLY A 147 6.53 -20.09 29.69
N MET A 148 6.23 -20.87 28.65
CA MET A 148 6.18 -20.40 27.26
C MET A 148 4.97 -19.50 27.07
N MET A 149 5.16 -18.32 26.49
CA MET A 149 4.08 -17.43 26.12
C MET A 149 3.57 -17.77 24.71
N HIS A 150 2.30 -18.11 24.62
CA HIS A 150 1.61 -18.36 23.36
C HIS A 150 0.76 -17.13 23.01
N VAL A 151 0.79 -16.76 21.72
CA VAL A 151 0.00 -15.65 21.19
C VAL A 151 -0.67 -16.09 19.90
N GLU A 152 -1.97 -15.98 19.82
CA GLU A 152 -2.75 -16.19 18.61
C GLU A 152 -3.19 -14.83 18.07
N CYS A 153 -2.74 -14.49 16.85
CA CYS A 153 -3.12 -13.23 16.19
C CYS A 153 -2.89 -13.28 14.67
N PRO A 154 -3.75 -12.59 13.90
CA PRO A 154 -3.47 -12.30 12.50
C PRO A 154 -2.36 -11.25 12.39
N SER A 155 -1.43 -11.38 11.46
CA SER A 155 -0.39 -10.37 11.25
C SER A 155 0.21 -10.45 9.86
N GLN A 156 0.51 -9.29 9.29
CA GLN A 156 1.30 -9.15 8.06
C GLN A 156 2.81 -9.30 8.31
N TRP A 157 3.24 -9.24 9.58
CA TRP A 157 4.66 -9.42 9.95
C TRP A 157 4.79 -10.10 11.31
N GLN A 158 4.78 -11.39 11.32
CA GLN A 158 4.71 -12.17 12.56
C GLN A 158 6.01 -12.11 13.35
N SER A 159 7.18 -12.09 12.70
CA SER A 159 8.45 -11.92 13.39
C SER A 159 8.53 -10.62 14.17
N MET A 160 7.93 -9.54 13.65
CA MET A 160 7.80 -8.28 14.37
C MET A 160 6.89 -8.42 15.61
N VAL A 161 5.78 -9.12 15.49
CA VAL A 161 4.89 -9.41 16.65
C VAL A 161 5.68 -10.13 17.74
N LYS A 162 6.40 -11.20 17.36
CA LYS A 162 7.24 -11.96 18.29
C LYS A 162 8.31 -11.11 18.97
N ALA A 163 9.01 -10.30 18.19
CA ALA A 163 10.05 -9.41 18.70
C ALA A 163 9.49 -8.35 19.65
N CYS A 164 8.33 -7.77 19.31
CA CYS A 164 7.66 -6.76 20.12
C CYS A 164 7.18 -7.34 21.47
N VAL A 165 6.51 -8.49 21.45
CA VAL A 165 6.08 -9.19 22.67
C VAL A 165 7.26 -9.54 23.55
N ALA A 166 8.34 -10.12 22.99
CA ALA A 166 9.54 -10.47 23.73
C ALA A 166 10.19 -9.22 24.36
N SER A 167 10.28 -8.13 23.63
CA SER A 167 10.81 -6.84 24.10
C SER A 167 9.97 -6.26 25.24
N ALA A 168 8.65 -6.23 25.09
CA ALA A 168 7.72 -5.71 26.10
C ALA A 168 7.73 -6.53 27.41
N LEU A 169 7.94 -7.85 27.32
CA LEU A 169 8.03 -8.76 28.46
C LEU A 169 9.45 -8.88 29.04
N ASN A 170 10.46 -8.25 28.43
CA ASN A 170 11.89 -8.44 28.74
C ASN A 170 12.28 -9.93 28.74
N ARG A 171 11.89 -10.66 27.70
CA ARG A 171 12.15 -12.09 27.52
C ARG A 171 12.85 -12.38 26.20
N SER A 172 13.49 -13.56 26.12
CA SER A 172 14.01 -14.06 24.84
C SER A 172 12.88 -14.40 23.87
N GLN A 173 13.05 -14.13 22.59
CA GLN A 173 12.09 -14.51 21.54
C GLN A 173 11.84 -16.01 21.49
N GLU A 174 12.75 -16.84 21.93
CA GLU A 174 12.62 -18.29 22.00
C GLU A 174 11.52 -18.74 22.99
N THR A 175 11.17 -17.88 23.96
CA THR A 175 10.10 -18.14 24.94
C THR A 175 8.72 -17.70 24.45
N ILE A 176 8.61 -17.22 23.23
CA ILE A 176 7.37 -16.76 22.62
C ILE A 176 7.01 -17.67 21.44
N THR A 177 5.81 -18.20 21.42
CA THR A 177 5.25 -18.97 20.31
C THR A 177 4.07 -18.23 19.73
N LEU A 178 4.11 -17.91 18.45
CA LEU A 178 2.96 -17.34 17.74
C LEU A 178 2.17 -18.45 17.06
N HIS A 179 0.85 -18.30 17.12
CA HIS A 179 -0.12 -19.08 16.37
C HIS A 179 -0.77 -18.14 15.34
N PRO A 180 -0.35 -18.25 14.07
CA PRO A 180 -0.86 -17.35 13.03
C PRO A 180 -2.32 -17.64 12.76
N ASP A 181 -3.13 -16.58 12.73
CA ASP A 181 -4.50 -16.64 12.26
C ASP A 181 -4.61 -16.02 10.85
N LYS A 182 -5.67 -16.41 10.13
CA LYS A 182 -5.94 -15.90 8.79
C LYS A 182 -6.46 -14.48 8.86
N TYR A 183 -5.93 -13.64 7.99
CA TYR A 183 -6.41 -12.28 7.85
C TYR A 183 -6.86 -11.98 6.42
N SER A 184 -7.78 -11.03 6.34
CA SER A 184 -8.22 -10.41 5.10
C SER A 184 -8.33 -8.93 5.38
N GLY A 185 -7.29 -8.19 5.04
CA GLY A 185 -7.19 -6.77 5.34
C GLY A 185 -6.97 -5.92 4.11
N LYS A 186 -7.27 -4.63 4.24
CA LYS A 186 -7.01 -3.57 3.28
C LYS A 186 -5.94 -2.65 3.88
N TYR A 187 -5.08 -2.06 3.05
CA TYR A 187 -4.22 -0.96 3.45
C TYR A 187 -3.23 -1.23 4.60
N ASP A 188 -2.67 -2.44 4.68
CA ASP A 188 -1.66 -2.80 5.68
C ASP A 188 -2.12 -2.68 7.15
N GLU A 189 -3.41 -2.81 7.42
CA GLU A 189 -4.01 -2.66 8.75
C GLU A 189 -3.53 -3.69 9.79
N TYR A 190 -3.02 -4.84 9.34
CA TYR A 190 -2.46 -5.90 10.19
C TYR A 190 -0.93 -5.81 10.35
N LEU A 191 -0.33 -4.70 9.96
CA LEU A 191 1.12 -4.54 10.08
C LEU A 191 1.55 -4.19 11.53
N ILE A 192 0.93 -3.18 12.14
CA ILE A 192 1.34 -2.62 13.43
C ILE A 192 0.42 -3.04 14.57
N GLY A 193 -0.89 -2.96 14.38
CA GLY A 193 -1.88 -3.23 15.42
C GLY A 193 -1.67 -4.56 16.14
N PRO A 194 -1.49 -5.68 15.43
CA PRO A 194 -1.26 -6.98 16.05
C PRO A 194 -0.06 -7.02 17.01
N ALA A 195 1.04 -6.36 16.68
CA ALA A 195 2.22 -6.32 17.54
C ALA A 195 1.96 -5.56 18.85
N MET A 196 1.24 -4.42 18.76
CA MET A 196 0.86 -3.65 19.95
C MET A 196 -0.11 -4.44 20.83
N TYR A 197 -1.16 -4.98 20.26
CA TYR A 197 -2.22 -5.66 21.00
C TYR A 197 -1.75 -6.99 21.61
N ALA A 198 -0.90 -7.73 20.89
CA ALA A 198 -0.24 -8.93 21.39
C ALA A 198 0.67 -8.63 22.59
N SER A 199 1.36 -7.49 22.55
CA SER A 199 2.17 -7.06 23.70
C SER A 199 1.29 -6.79 24.92
N PHE A 200 0.15 -6.11 24.76
CA PHE A 200 -0.75 -5.82 25.86
C PHE A 200 -1.41 -7.08 26.46
N THR A 201 -1.91 -7.99 25.60
CA THR A 201 -2.49 -9.25 26.07
C THR A 201 -1.46 -10.12 26.78
N SER A 202 -0.23 -10.17 26.27
CA SER A 202 0.86 -10.94 26.88
C SER A 202 1.32 -10.37 28.24
N ILE A 203 1.36 -9.04 28.39
CA ILE A 203 1.62 -8.38 29.67
C ILE A 203 0.51 -8.71 30.67
N ALA A 204 -0.76 -8.62 30.25
CA ALA A 204 -1.91 -8.97 31.08
C ALA A 204 -1.87 -10.43 31.52
N THR A 205 -1.57 -11.35 30.60
CA THR A 205 -1.41 -12.78 30.91
C THR A 205 -0.30 -13.01 31.92
N LEU A 206 0.84 -12.33 31.77
CA LEU A 206 1.94 -12.49 32.71
C LEU A 206 1.60 -11.99 34.13
N ILE A 207 0.86 -10.88 34.23
CA ILE A 207 0.47 -10.30 35.53
C ILE A 207 -0.64 -11.13 36.20
N THR A 208 -1.64 -11.58 35.46
CA THR A 208 -2.81 -12.28 35.99
C THR A 208 -2.60 -13.78 36.13
N GLY A 209 -1.68 -14.38 35.40
CA GLY A 209 -1.53 -15.82 35.25
C GLY A 209 -2.66 -16.49 34.48
N MET A 210 -3.58 -15.72 33.86
CA MET A 210 -4.74 -16.21 33.11
C MET A 210 -4.63 -15.88 31.62
N PRO A 211 -5.27 -16.65 30.74
CA PRO A 211 -5.44 -16.27 29.35
C PRO A 211 -6.15 -14.92 29.23
N CYS A 212 -5.62 -14.03 28.40
CA CYS A 212 -6.17 -12.70 28.15
C CYS A 212 -6.45 -12.50 26.66
N GLU A 213 -7.64 -11.98 26.37
CA GLU A 213 -8.10 -11.67 25.02
C GLU A 213 -8.35 -10.17 24.85
N MET A 214 -8.04 -9.66 23.66
CA MET A 214 -8.40 -8.32 23.23
C MET A 214 -9.01 -8.40 21.83
N ARG A 215 -10.06 -7.62 21.59
CA ARG A 215 -10.68 -7.49 20.27
C ARG A 215 -10.64 -6.04 19.83
N GLU A 216 -9.74 -5.75 18.93
CA GLU A 216 -9.53 -4.41 18.40
C GLU A 216 -9.53 -4.42 16.86
N SER A 217 -9.83 -3.28 16.28
CA SER A 217 -9.71 -3.10 14.84
C SER A 217 -8.26 -2.90 14.42
N GLY A 218 -7.96 -3.24 13.18
CA GLY A 218 -6.68 -2.90 12.56
C GLY A 218 -6.43 -1.39 12.57
N ILE A 219 -5.17 -1.00 12.51
CA ILE A 219 -4.78 0.40 12.40
C ILE A 219 -4.35 0.63 10.96
N ALA A 220 -5.11 1.40 10.21
CA ALA A 220 -4.74 1.85 8.89
C ALA A 220 -4.92 3.37 8.80
N THR A 221 -3.81 4.08 8.75
CA THR A 221 -3.79 5.54 8.59
C THR A 221 -2.99 5.86 7.34
N ARG A 222 -3.64 6.46 6.34
CA ARG A 222 -2.94 6.88 5.12
C ARG A 222 -2.22 8.21 5.33
N PRO A 223 -1.06 8.41 4.70
CA PRO A 223 -0.36 9.68 4.73
C PRO A 223 -1.12 10.76 3.94
N GLY A 224 -0.92 12.01 4.32
CA GLY A 224 -1.24 13.14 3.46
C GLY A 224 -0.12 13.34 2.44
N ILE A 225 -0.44 13.52 1.16
CA ILE A 225 0.58 13.72 0.13
C ILE A 225 0.12 14.83 -0.81
N SER A 226 0.95 15.87 -0.95
CA SER A 226 0.71 16.95 -1.90
C SER A 226 1.73 16.88 -3.02
N PHE A 227 1.24 16.92 -4.26
CA PHE A 227 2.04 16.91 -5.47
C PHE A 227 1.89 18.24 -6.20
N HIS A 228 2.98 18.77 -6.67
CA HIS A 228 3.02 19.94 -7.56
C HIS A 228 4.00 19.66 -8.69
N THR A 229 3.50 19.68 -9.93
CA THR A 229 4.30 19.40 -11.13
C THR A 229 4.19 20.56 -12.10
N VAL A 230 5.32 20.94 -12.64
CA VAL A 230 5.47 22.01 -13.63
C VAL A 230 6.24 21.48 -14.82
N THR A 231 5.68 21.65 -16.02
CA THR A 231 6.37 21.33 -17.28
C THR A 231 6.47 22.55 -18.18
N TRP A 232 7.63 22.77 -18.77
CA TRP A 232 7.88 23.80 -19.76
C TRP A 232 7.82 23.19 -21.16
N ILE A 233 7.02 23.82 -22.02
CA ILE A 233 6.75 23.39 -23.40
C ILE A 233 7.35 24.41 -24.35
N ASP A 234 8.13 23.97 -25.31
CA ASP A 234 8.72 24.82 -26.35
C ASP A 234 7.66 25.35 -27.34
N LYS A 235 8.08 26.24 -28.23
CA LYS A 235 7.25 26.83 -29.31
C LYS A 235 6.69 25.79 -30.30
N ASN A 236 7.28 24.61 -30.37
CA ASN A 236 6.84 23.50 -31.23
C ASN A 236 5.87 22.56 -30.54
N GLY A 237 5.48 22.84 -29.29
CA GLY A 237 4.59 21.99 -28.53
C GLY A 237 5.26 20.78 -27.86
N LYS A 238 6.61 20.75 -27.79
CA LYS A 238 7.31 19.63 -27.14
C LYS A 238 7.60 19.96 -25.68
N PRO A 239 7.28 19.07 -24.73
CA PRO A 239 7.75 19.16 -23.34
C PRO A 239 9.28 19.08 -23.32
N ARG A 240 9.94 19.99 -22.60
CA ARG A 240 11.41 20.04 -22.52
C ARG A 240 11.91 19.79 -21.11
N HIS A 241 11.37 20.50 -20.16
CA HIS A 241 11.80 20.44 -18.77
C HIS A 241 10.62 20.18 -17.86
N GLU A 242 10.85 19.43 -16.79
CA GLU A 242 9.81 19.16 -15.79
C GLU A 242 10.39 19.17 -14.39
N GLU A 243 9.66 19.77 -13.46
CA GLU A 243 9.95 19.77 -12.03
C GLU A 243 8.73 19.26 -11.24
N THR A 244 8.98 18.33 -10.33
CA THR A 244 7.95 17.81 -9.44
C THR A 244 8.37 17.94 -7.99
N THR A 245 7.55 18.61 -7.19
CA THR A 245 7.72 18.70 -5.74
C THR A 245 6.64 17.88 -5.05
N VAL A 246 7.04 17.05 -4.10
CA VAL A 246 6.14 16.24 -3.29
C VAL A 246 6.39 16.48 -1.82
N VAL A 247 5.31 16.71 -1.06
CA VAL A 247 5.34 16.85 0.39
C VAL A 247 4.49 15.76 1.01
N ILE A 248 5.08 14.99 1.93
CA ILE A 248 4.42 13.85 2.59
C ILE A 248 4.22 14.20 4.07
N ASP A 249 2.99 14.16 4.54
CA ASP A 249 2.63 14.22 5.96
C ASP A 249 2.37 12.81 6.47
N GLN A 250 3.35 12.23 7.15
CA GLN A 250 3.24 10.89 7.75
C GLN A 250 2.81 10.92 9.23
N GLY A 251 2.38 12.06 9.74
CA GLY A 251 2.04 12.24 11.14
C GLY A 251 3.27 12.46 12.02
N TYR A 252 3.17 12.02 13.29
CA TYR A 252 4.21 12.30 14.27
C TYR A 252 5.49 11.45 14.08
N TRP A 253 5.38 10.23 13.57
CA TRP A 253 6.49 9.36 13.20
C TRP A 253 6.43 8.98 11.73
N ALA A 254 7.55 9.11 11.03
CA ALA A 254 7.66 8.74 9.61
C ALA A 254 7.98 7.24 9.46
N ILE A 255 6.96 6.39 9.65
CA ILE A 255 7.11 4.95 9.53
C ILE A 255 7.49 4.60 8.09
N MET A 256 8.64 3.93 7.90
CA MET A 256 9.15 3.55 6.58
C MET A 256 9.31 4.73 5.61
N GLY A 257 9.59 5.93 6.12
CA GLY A 257 9.56 7.18 5.36
C GLY A 257 10.44 7.18 4.11
N LYS A 258 11.65 6.61 4.17
CA LYS A 258 12.54 6.47 3.00
C LYS A 258 11.90 5.60 1.91
N GLU A 259 11.23 4.53 2.32
CA GLU A 259 10.56 3.64 1.38
C GLU A 259 9.36 4.34 0.72
N VAL A 260 8.55 5.07 1.50
CA VAL A 260 7.42 5.86 0.96
C VAL A 260 7.91 6.86 -0.09
N GLN A 261 9.02 7.57 0.16
CA GLN A 261 9.60 8.50 -0.82
C GLN A 261 10.01 7.78 -2.13
N ARG A 262 10.62 6.59 -2.04
CA ARG A 262 11.03 5.81 -3.22
C ARG A 262 9.86 5.26 -4.00
N GLN A 263 8.84 4.76 -3.32
CA GLN A 263 7.60 4.29 -3.94
C GLN A 263 6.86 5.42 -4.69
N ILE A 264 6.90 6.63 -4.17
CA ILE A 264 6.38 7.80 -4.87
C ILE A 264 7.24 8.10 -6.10
N MET A 265 8.57 8.13 -5.93
CA MET A 265 9.50 8.51 -7.00
C MET A 265 9.29 7.67 -8.26
N VAL A 266 9.22 6.35 -8.15
CA VAL A 266 9.05 5.46 -9.31
C VAL A 266 7.75 5.72 -10.08
N ASN A 267 6.72 6.19 -9.40
CA ASN A 267 5.40 6.42 -9.98
C ASN A 267 5.20 7.84 -10.56
N ILE A 268 6.01 8.82 -10.13
CA ILE A 268 5.98 10.19 -10.69
C ILE A 268 6.91 10.38 -11.87
N LEU A 269 7.76 9.41 -12.20
CA LEU A 269 8.67 9.49 -13.34
C LEU A 269 7.89 9.73 -14.65
N PRO A 270 8.29 10.71 -15.46
CA PRO A 270 7.62 11.01 -16.72
C PRO A 270 7.76 9.86 -17.72
N LYS A 271 6.73 9.67 -18.55
CA LYS A 271 6.66 8.63 -19.58
C LYS A 271 6.74 9.19 -20.99
N TYR A 272 7.12 10.44 -21.09
CA TYR A 272 7.36 11.16 -22.34
C TYR A 272 8.76 11.73 -22.35
N SER A 273 9.23 12.08 -23.55
CA SER A 273 10.59 12.60 -23.74
C SER A 273 10.74 13.99 -23.12
N LEU A 274 11.83 14.19 -22.40
CA LEU A 274 12.23 15.46 -21.79
C LEU A 274 13.73 15.67 -22.02
N GLU A 275 14.17 16.89 -21.92
CA GLU A 275 15.60 17.25 -21.85
C GLU A 275 16.11 17.23 -20.41
N SER A 276 15.26 17.60 -19.46
CA SER A 276 15.60 17.47 -18.04
C SER A 276 14.37 17.18 -17.17
N PHE A 277 14.62 16.48 -16.07
CA PHE A 277 13.63 16.19 -15.03
C PHE A 277 14.25 16.37 -13.65
N LYS A 278 13.54 17.09 -12.77
CA LYS A 278 13.90 17.24 -11.36
C LYS A 278 12.74 16.79 -10.48
N ALA A 279 13.04 16.08 -9.41
CA ALA A 279 12.06 15.76 -8.38
C ALA A 279 12.64 16.02 -6.98
N MET A 280 11.81 16.59 -6.11
CA MET A 280 12.10 16.74 -4.69
C MET A 280 10.93 16.14 -3.90
N ILE A 281 11.21 15.14 -3.07
CA ILE A 281 10.23 14.49 -2.22
C ILE A 281 10.67 14.65 -0.77
N ARG A 282 9.89 15.37 0.04
CA ARG A 282 10.19 15.61 1.45
C ARG A 282 9.08 15.09 2.34
N THR A 283 9.46 14.57 3.50
CA THR A 283 8.52 14.17 4.55
C THR A 283 8.51 15.24 5.63
N GLN A 284 7.32 15.61 6.09
CA GLN A 284 7.13 16.58 7.17
C GLN A 284 6.45 15.93 8.36
N LYS A 285 6.78 16.42 9.56
CA LYS A 285 6.18 16.05 10.83
C LYS A 285 4.87 16.79 11.05
N SER A 286 3.92 16.14 11.69
CA SER A 286 2.68 16.78 12.17
C SER A 286 2.20 16.10 13.46
N SER A 287 1.23 16.71 14.13
CA SER A 287 0.59 16.14 15.33
C SER A 287 -0.52 15.12 15.01
N LYS A 288 -0.54 14.59 13.81
CA LYS A 288 -1.48 13.54 13.40
C LYS A 288 -0.96 12.16 13.81
N ARG A 289 -1.88 11.20 13.82
CA ARG A 289 -1.53 9.79 13.99
C ARG A 289 -0.50 9.39 12.92
N PRO A 290 0.54 8.64 13.29
CA PRO A 290 1.50 8.14 12.31
C PRO A 290 0.80 7.32 11.23
N SER A 291 1.11 7.61 9.99
CA SER A 291 0.58 6.82 8.88
C SER A 291 1.31 5.48 8.81
N ILE A 292 0.53 4.43 8.61
CA ILE A 292 1.06 3.15 8.21
C ILE A 292 1.36 3.21 6.71
N PHE A 293 2.31 2.41 6.28
CA PHE A 293 2.63 2.29 4.88
C PHE A 293 1.42 1.73 4.08
N CYS A 294 0.58 2.61 3.59
CA CYS A 294 -0.51 2.25 2.68
C CYS A 294 -0.01 2.19 1.24
N GLY A 295 0.88 1.24 0.92
CA GLY A 295 1.63 1.20 -0.33
C GLY A 295 0.78 1.33 -1.58
N SER A 296 -0.35 0.67 -1.65
CA SER A 296 -1.26 0.76 -2.80
C SER A 296 -1.90 2.16 -2.95
N MET A 297 -2.18 2.87 -1.85
CA MET A 297 -2.70 4.24 -1.89
C MET A 297 -1.61 5.25 -2.25
N VAL A 298 -0.38 5.05 -1.78
CA VAL A 298 0.79 5.87 -2.17
C VAL A 298 1.04 5.78 -3.67
N HIS A 299 1.03 4.56 -4.23
CA HIS A 299 1.15 4.35 -5.68
C HIS A 299 -0.01 5.00 -6.45
N ALA A 300 -1.24 4.80 -5.98
CA ALA A 300 -2.44 5.36 -6.60
C ALA A 300 -2.39 6.89 -6.62
N ALA A 301 -1.97 7.53 -5.53
CA ALA A 301 -1.85 8.98 -5.45
C ALA A 301 -0.77 9.53 -6.41
N ALA A 302 0.41 8.91 -6.43
CA ALA A 302 1.50 9.32 -7.31
C ALA A 302 1.12 9.17 -8.79
N LEU A 303 0.48 8.05 -9.16
CA LEU A 303 0.00 7.82 -10.51
C LEU A 303 -1.16 8.75 -10.88
N SER A 304 -2.04 9.11 -9.93
CA SER A 304 -3.13 10.07 -10.14
C SER A 304 -2.60 11.46 -10.43
N SER A 305 -1.61 11.92 -9.66
CA SER A 305 -0.93 13.17 -9.94
C SER A 305 -0.34 13.20 -11.35
N ARG A 306 0.32 12.11 -11.75
CA ARG A 306 0.89 11.97 -13.09
C ARG A 306 -0.17 11.94 -14.18
N GLY A 307 -1.28 11.22 -13.98
CA GLY A 307 -2.39 11.12 -14.92
C GLY A 307 -3.08 12.46 -15.17
N ILE A 308 -3.35 13.24 -14.11
CA ILE A 308 -3.92 14.58 -14.22
C ILE A 308 -2.95 15.52 -14.94
N HIS A 309 -1.66 15.47 -14.60
CA HIS A 309 -0.67 16.31 -15.28
C HIS A 309 -0.57 16.00 -16.78
N THR A 310 -0.54 14.71 -17.14
CA THR A 310 -0.56 14.24 -18.54
C THR A 310 -1.82 14.73 -19.27
N SER A 311 -2.97 14.68 -18.62
CA SER A 311 -4.24 15.19 -19.18
C SER A 311 -4.20 16.70 -19.41
N ARG A 312 -3.58 17.46 -18.51
CA ARG A 312 -3.38 18.91 -18.69
C ARG A 312 -2.42 19.25 -19.81
N LEU A 313 -1.33 18.50 -19.95
CA LEU A 313 -0.39 18.65 -21.07
C LEU A 313 -1.10 18.38 -22.40
N ALA A 314 -1.83 17.25 -22.48
CA ALA A 314 -2.59 16.91 -23.68
C ALA A 314 -3.58 18.02 -24.08
N LEU A 315 -4.37 18.49 -23.11
CA LEU A 315 -5.32 19.59 -23.33
C LEU A 315 -4.62 20.87 -23.82
N LYS A 316 -3.46 21.22 -23.26
CA LYS A 316 -2.69 22.43 -23.64
C LYS A 316 -2.13 22.34 -25.04
N LEU A 317 -1.99 21.13 -25.55
CA LEU A 317 -1.48 20.82 -26.89
C LEU A 317 -2.59 20.48 -27.90
N ASP A 318 -3.86 20.66 -27.50
CA ASP A 318 -5.05 20.29 -28.29
C ASP A 318 -5.09 18.82 -28.71
N LEU A 319 -4.58 17.93 -27.83
CA LEU A 319 -4.57 16.48 -27.96
C LEU A 319 -5.49 15.82 -26.95
N THR A 320 -5.86 14.57 -27.21
CA THR A 320 -6.42 13.71 -26.17
C THR A 320 -5.28 13.07 -25.35
N PRO A 321 -5.49 12.68 -24.08
CA PRO A 321 -4.47 12.00 -23.28
C PRO A 321 -3.91 10.73 -23.94
N SER A 322 -4.73 9.95 -24.63
CA SER A 322 -4.32 8.78 -25.39
C SER A 322 -3.40 9.15 -26.56
N SER A 323 -3.79 10.13 -27.38
CA SER A 323 -2.98 10.62 -28.48
C SER A 323 -1.64 11.19 -27.98
N PHE A 324 -1.66 11.99 -26.90
CA PHE A 324 -0.43 12.52 -26.30
C PHE A 324 0.51 11.39 -25.86
N ILE A 325 0.01 10.35 -25.17
CA ILE A 325 0.83 9.22 -24.76
C ILE A 325 1.41 8.48 -25.97
N LEU A 326 0.61 8.21 -26.99
CA LEU A 326 1.04 7.48 -28.18
C LEU A 326 2.06 8.26 -29.01
N ASP A 327 1.92 9.57 -29.11
CA ASP A 327 2.82 10.43 -29.92
C ASP A 327 4.15 10.69 -29.21
N THR A 328 4.14 10.83 -27.87
CA THR A 328 5.33 11.21 -27.10
C THR A 328 6.12 10.03 -26.54
N ASN A 329 5.54 8.84 -26.51
CA ASN A 329 6.17 7.66 -25.91
C ASN A 329 7.33 7.09 -26.75
N LYS A 330 7.34 7.34 -28.06
CA LYS A 330 8.38 6.82 -28.98
C LYS A 330 9.78 7.26 -28.59
N ASP A 331 9.89 8.49 -28.10
CA ASP A 331 11.14 9.11 -27.67
C ASP A 331 11.22 9.24 -26.13
N ALA A 332 10.41 8.48 -25.39
CA ALA A 332 10.29 8.63 -23.95
C ALA A 332 11.61 8.39 -23.23
N THR A 333 11.92 9.27 -22.31
CA THR A 333 13.02 9.10 -21.38
C THR A 333 12.79 7.84 -20.51
N ARG A 334 13.80 6.99 -20.43
CA ARG A 334 13.70 5.69 -19.75
C ARG A 334 14.53 5.72 -18.48
N PHE A 335 13.86 5.61 -17.34
CA PHE A 335 14.48 5.56 -16.03
C PHE A 335 14.67 4.11 -15.58
N THR A 336 15.52 3.37 -16.30
CA THR A 336 15.75 1.94 -16.06
C THR A 336 16.38 1.64 -14.70
N ASP A 337 17.02 2.63 -14.07
CA ASP A 337 17.60 2.51 -12.74
C ASP A 337 16.53 2.41 -11.64
N TRP A 338 15.29 2.81 -11.92
CA TRP A 338 14.19 2.76 -10.95
C TRP A 338 13.31 1.53 -11.07
N ALA A 339 13.06 1.08 -12.29
CA ALA A 339 12.22 -0.10 -12.51
C ALA A 339 12.68 -0.87 -13.75
N PRO A 340 12.40 -2.19 -13.85
CA PRO A 340 12.69 -2.97 -15.03
C PRO A 340 12.11 -2.34 -16.28
N ARG A 341 12.87 -2.42 -17.36
CA ARG A 341 12.42 -1.96 -18.66
C ARG A 341 11.26 -2.83 -19.16
N HIS A 342 10.07 -2.25 -19.18
CA HIS A 342 8.94 -2.84 -19.88
C HIS A 342 8.99 -2.48 -21.36
N ASP A 343 8.48 -3.36 -22.19
CA ASP A 343 8.32 -3.04 -23.61
C ASP A 343 7.26 -1.93 -23.78
N LEU A 344 7.71 -0.76 -24.21
CA LEU A 344 6.82 0.39 -24.41
C LEU A 344 5.83 0.12 -25.55
N THR A 345 6.18 -0.74 -26.52
CA THR A 345 5.29 -1.13 -27.60
C THR A 345 4.04 -1.85 -27.07
N ASP A 346 4.21 -2.74 -26.07
CA ASP A 346 3.09 -3.42 -25.43
C ASP A 346 2.17 -2.42 -24.69
N LEU A 347 2.75 -1.40 -24.05
CA LEU A 347 1.97 -0.36 -23.38
C LEU A 347 1.21 0.52 -24.38
N GLU A 348 1.82 0.89 -25.49
CA GLU A 348 1.17 1.63 -26.58
C GLU A 348 0.00 0.82 -27.16
N GLU A 349 0.20 -0.48 -27.40
CA GLU A 349 -0.85 -1.35 -27.90
C GLU A 349 -2.04 -1.41 -26.94
N LYS A 350 -1.79 -1.49 -25.64
CA LYS A 350 -2.84 -1.47 -24.62
C LYS A 350 -3.58 -0.13 -24.59
N VAL A 351 -2.87 0.99 -24.62
CA VAL A 351 -3.47 2.31 -24.68
C VAL A 351 -4.36 2.46 -25.93
N ARG A 352 -3.88 2.03 -27.10
CA ARG A 352 -4.65 2.08 -28.35
C ARG A 352 -5.92 1.25 -28.26
N LYS A 353 -5.81 -0.03 -27.88
CA LYS A 353 -6.93 -0.95 -27.77
C LYS A 353 -8.00 -0.47 -26.79
N ILE A 354 -7.58 -0.02 -25.60
CA ILE A 354 -8.53 0.43 -24.59
C ILE A 354 -9.21 1.74 -24.99
N SER A 355 -8.50 2.64 -25.70
CA SER A 355 -9.07 3.87 -26.21
C SER A 355 -10.11 3.61 -27.30
N GLU A 356 -9.84 2.67 -28.21
CA GLU A 356 -10.80 2.24 -29.23
C GLU A 356 -12.04 1.60 -28.61
N GLU A 357 -11.89 0.65 -27.67
CA GLU A 357 -13.00 -0.07 -27.02
C GLU A 357 -13.88 0.81 -26.15
N SER A 358 -13.29 1.79 -25.46
CA SER A 358 -14.01 2.73 -24.62
C SER A 358 -14.56 3.92 -25.39
N ASP A 359 -14.17 4.09 -26.68
CA ASP A 359 -14.44 5.27 -27.49
C ASP A 359 -13.92 6.54 -26.79
N PHE A 360 -12.72 6.41 -26.20
CA PHE A 360 -12.14 7.41 -25.29
C PHE A 360 -11.98 8.77 -25.95
N ASP A 361 -11.37 8.83 -27.13
CA ASP A 361 -11.01 10.10 -27.78
C ASP A 361 -12.23 10.93 -28.16
N ARG A 362 -13.27 10.29 -28.67
CA ARG A 362 -14.52 10.98 -28.99
C ARG A 362 -15.22 11.47 -27.72
N LYS A 363 -15.32 10.63 -26.70
CA LYS A 363 -15.95 10.98 -25.42
C LYS A 363 -15.18 12.07 -24.69
N TRP A 364 -13.85 12.01 -24.71
CA TRP A 364 -13.00 13.06 -24.14
C TRP A 364 -13.24 14.40 -24.81
N SER A 365 -13.21 14.46 -26.13
CA SER A 365 -13.40 15.69 -26.90
C SER A 365 -14.82 16.24 -26.75
N SER A 366 -15.85 15.37 -26.70
CA SER A 366 -17.23 15.81 -26.50
C SER A 366 -17.48 16.34 -25.08
N SER A 367 -16.82 15.80 -24.07
CA SER A 367 -16.93 16.26 -22.68
C SER A 367 -16.46 17.70 -22.52
N SER A 368 -15.39 18.10 -23.21
CA SER A 368 -14.91 19.49 -23.19
C SER A 368 -15.91 20.49 -23.76
N LEU A 369 -16.70 20.08 -24.76
CA LEU A 369 -17.79 20.88 -25.32
C LEU A 369 -19.00 20.97 -24.37
N HIS A 370 -19.27 19.93 -23.60
CA HIS A 370 -20.40 19.86 -22.66
C HIS A 370 -20.15 20.62 -21.35
N SER A 371 -18.91 20.85 -20.96
CA SER A 371 -18.59 21.64 -19.76
C SER A 371 -19.15 23.07 -19.83
N GLY A 372 -19.32 23.62 -21.03
CA GLY A 372 -20.03 24.90 -21.27
C GLY A 372 -21.56 24.83 -21.15
N GLN A 373 -22.18 23.65 -21.19
CA GLN A 373 -23.64 23.43 -21.14
C GLN A 373 -24.15 22.95 -19.76
N PHE A 374 -23.44 23.26 -18.72
CA PHE A 374 -23.67 22.83 -17.33
C PHE A 374 -25.12 22.97 -16.83
N GLY A 375 -25.93 23.85 -17.44
CA GLY A 375 -27.31 24.10 -17.04
C GLY A 375 -28.34 23.03 -17.45
N LEU A 376 -28.12 22.31 -18.52
CA LEU A 376 -29.13 21.49 -19.20
C LEU A 376 -29.13 20.02 -18.79
N GLN A 377 -27.98 19.45 -18.40
CA GLN A 377 -27.86 18.06 -17.98
C GLN A 377 -27.80 17.98 -16.47
N GLY A 378 -28.61 17.18 -15.81
CA GLY A 378 -28.67 17.04 -14.34
C GLY A 378 -27.38 16.46 -13.69
N TYR A 379 -26.29 16.27 -14.44
CA TYR A 379 -25.02 15.72 -14.01
C TYR A 379 -23.83 16.35 -14.78
N LEU A 380 -22.64 16.24 -14.19
CA LEU A 380 -21.37 16.48 -14.85
C LEU A 380 -20.84 15.15 -15.37
N TYR A 381 -20.22 15.14 -16.53
CA TYR A 381 -19.65 13.95 -17.13
C TYR A 381 -18.15 14.08 -17.28
N GLY A 382 -17.44 13.00 -17.02
CA GLY A 382 -16.01 12.92 -17.25
C GLY A 382 -15.55 11.52 -17.61
N ILE A 383 -14.47 11.46 -18.37
CA ILE A 383 -13.77 10.24 -18.73
C ILE A 383 -12.28 10.43 -18.52
N GLY A 384 -11.63 9.48 -17.88
CA GLY A 384 -10.21 9.55 -17.58
C GLY A 384 -9.47 8.30 -18.01
N LEU A 385 -8.25 8.47 -18.50
CA LEU A 385 -7.34 7.40 -18.87
C LEU A 385 -6.13 7.43 -17.96
N SER A 386 -5.72 6.28 -17.50
CA SER A 386 -4.46 6.06 -16.78
C SER A 386 -3.65 4.98 -17.47
N SER A 387 -2.36 5.19 -17.56
CA SER A 387 -1.40 4.20 -18.02
C SER A 387 -0.19 4.24 -17.10
N GLY A 388 0.27 3.09 -16.66
CA GLY A 388 1.34 3.10 -15.69
C GLY A 388 1.89 1.74 -15.33
N LEU A 389 2.93 1.77 -14.52
CA LEU A 389 3.51 0.61 -13.87
C LEU A 389 3.19 0.66 -12.36
N SER A 390 3.23 -0.50 -11.73
CA SER A 390 3.21 -0.63 -10.28
C SER A 390 4.27 -1.62 -9.86
N THR A 391 4.97 -1.30 -8.79
CA THR A 391 6.03 -2.13 -8.22
C THR A 391 5.48 -3.08 -7.16
N ALA A 392 6.20 -4.16 -6.87
CA ALA A 392 5.92 -5.07 -5.78
C ALA A 392 7.14 -5.21 -4.88
N GLY A 393 6.90 -5.33 -3.57
CA GLY A 393 7.97 -5.39 -2.58
C GLY A 393 8.67 -4.06 -2.33
N PHE A 394 9.73 -4.12 -1.53
CA PHE A 394 10.55 -2.96 -1.20
C PHE A 394 11.56 -2.60 -2.29
N SER A 395 12.01 -1.35 -2.26
CA SER A 395 13.18 -0.91 -3.02
C SER A 395 14.43 -1.70 -2.63
N THR A 396 15.42 -1.78 -3.52
CA THR A 396 16.68 -2.49 -3.25
C THR A 396 17.44 -1.92 -2.06
N THR A 397 17.28 -0.65 -1.77
CA THR A 397 17.85 0.02 -0.59
C THR A 397 17.26 -0.52 0.72
N THR A 398 16.01 -0.96 0.71
CA THR A 398 15.28 -1.52 1.86
C THR A 398 15.10 -3.05 1.75
N ALA A 399 15.56 -3.68 0.68
CA ALA A 399 15.29 -5.08 0.34
C ALA A 399 15.78 -6.12 1.38
N LYS A 400 16.61 -5.71 2.33
CA LYS A 400 17.00 -6.57 3.46
C LYS A 400 15.79 -7.05 4.27
N GLU A 401 14.72 -6.26 4.27
CA GLU A 401 13.46 -6.55 4.98
C GLU A 401 12.51 -7.46 4.19
N ASN A 402 12.75 -7.64 2.89
CA ASN A 402 12.01 -8.60 2.04
C ASN A 402 12.53 -10.03 2.15
N GLN A 403 13.44 -10.32 3.06
CA GLN A 403 14.07 -11.63 3.17
C GLN A 403 13.10 -12.64 3.76
N PHE A 404 12.39 -13.36 2.90
CA PHE A 404 11.77 -14.61 3.32
C PHE A 404 12.71 -15.77 3.04
N MET A 405 12.67 -16.79 3.89
CA MET A 405 13.22 -18.12 3.62
C MET A 405 12.10 -19.15 3.66
N ALA A 406 12.09 -20.02 2.67
CA ALA A 406 11.18 -21.16 2.63
C ALA A 406 11.89 -22.39 2.11
N GLN A 407 11.33 -23.54 2.41
CA GLN A 407 11.88 -24.83 2.04
C GLN A 407 10.82 -25.63 1.28
N LEU A 408 11.22 -26.22 0.17
CA LEU A 408 10.41 -27.11 -0.64
C LEU A 408 11.04 -28.50 -0.60
N SER A 409 10.30 -29.52 -0.19
CA SER A 409 10.81 -30.87 -0.04
C SER A 409 9.96 -31.86 -0.82
N TYR A 410 10.60 -32.82 -1.48
CA TYR A 410 9.98 -33.98 -2.09
C TYR A 410 10.43 -35.27 -1.37
N THR A 411 9.47 -35.98 -0.79
CA THR A 411 9.75 -37.11 0.11
C THR A 411 9.65 -38.48 -0.58
N THR A 412 10.14 -39.51 0.09
CA THR A 412 10.02 -40.92 -0.36
C THR A 412 8.57 -41.39 -0.52
N LYS A 413 7.62 -40.76 0.16
CA LYS A 413 6.18 -41.02 0.02
C LYS A 413 5.54 -40.25 -1.14
N LYS A 414 6.33 -39.67 -2.00
CA LYS A 414 5.90 -38.80 -3.11
C LYS A 414 5.10 -37.58 -2.65
N ASN A 415 5.35 -37.09 -1.44
CA ASN A 415 4.70 -35.89 -0.92
C ASN A 415 5.57 -34.68 -1.22
N VAL A 416 4.95 -33.57 -1.68
CA VAL A 416 5.59 -32.29 -1.81
C VAL A 416 5.16 -31.43 -0.64
N THR A 417 6.15 -30.95 0.12
CA THR A 417 5.93 -30.13 1.31
C THR A 417 6.56 -28.76 1.12
N VAL A 418 5.78 -27.69 1.34
CA VAL A 418 6.31 -26.33 1.49
C VAL A 418 6.30 -26.02 2.97
N SER A 419 7.47 -25.72 3.53
CA SER A 419 7.62 -25.27 4.91
C SER A 419 8.28 -23.90 4.94
N GLY A 420 7.80 -23.03 5.81
CA GLY A 420 8.27 -21.68 5.99
C GLY A 420 7.22 -20.83 6.65
N TYR A 421 7.59 -19.60 6.85
CA TYR A 421 6.75 -18.64 7.49
C TYR A 421 6.14 -17.73 6.42
N PHE A 422 4.89 -17.90 6.11
CA PHE A 422 4.20 -17.05 5.14
C PHE A 422 2.96 -16.44 5.74
N PRO A 423 2.58 -15.24 5.25
CA PRO A 423 1.36 -14.60 5.66
C PRO A 423 0.14 -15.49 5.36
N GLN A 424 -0.73 -15.62 6.34
CA GLN A 424 -1.94 -16.43 6.26
C GLN A 424 -3.05 -15.64 5.58
N THR A 425 -2.96 -15.44 4.27
CA THR A 425 -4.07 -14.84 3.52
C THR A 425 -5.09 -15.90 3.11
N LEU A 426 -6.37 -15.55 3.04
CA LEU A 426 -7.45 -16.46 2.60
C LEU A 426 -7.21 -17.07 1.21
N SER A 427 -6.44 -16.41 0.36
CA SER A 427 -6.11 -16.88 -0.99
C SER A 427 -4.74 -17.54 -1.12
N GLY A 428 -3.87 -17.41 -0.11
CA GLY A 428 -2.48 -17.84 -0.17
C GLY A 428 -2.32 -19.35 -0.37
N ASP A 429 -2.98 -20.13 0.46
CA ASP A 429 -2.94 -21.60 0.41
C ASP A 429 -3.38 -22.15 -0.95
N ARG A 430 -4.40 -21.54 -1.56
CA ARG A 430 -4.91 -21.95 -2.86
C ARG A 430 -3.87 -21.70 -3.96
N SER A 431 -3.20 -20.55 -3.94
CA SER A 431 -2.18 -20.20 -4.92
C SER A 431 -0.97 -21.13 -4.83
N ILE A 432 -0.52 -21.47 -3.62
CA ILE A 432 0.56 -22.44 -3.40
C ILE A 432 0.18 -23.82 -3.97
N LYS A 433 -1.01 -24.33 -3.60
CA LYS A 433 -1.50 -25.62 -4.09
C LYS A 433 -1.64 -25.65 -5.60
N GLU A 434 -2.06 -24.56 -6.22
CA GLU A 434 -2.19 -24.46 -7.67
C GLU A 434 -0.82 -24.50 -8.37
N ILE A 435 0.19 -23.79 -7.86
CA ILE A 435 1.57 -23.83 -8.39
C ILE A 435 2.15 -25.23 -8.28
N LEU A 436 2.05 -25.85 -7.11
CA LEU A 436 2.56 -27.21 -6.89
C LEU A 436 1.81 -28.25 -7.74
N GLY A 437 0.47 -28.13 -7.80
CA GLY A 437 -0.39 -29.05 -8.55
C GLY A 437 -0.12 -29.06 -10.06
N ARG A 438 0.21 -27.93 -10.65
CA ARG A 438 0.58 -27.84 -12.08
C ARG A 438 1.83 -28.64 -12.42
N THR A 439 2.76 -28.77 -11.49
CA THR A 439 4.06 -29.42 -11.73
C THR A 439 4.06 -30.87 -11.31
N PHE A 440 3.37 -31.23 -10.22
CA PHE A 440 3.44 -32.57 -9.60
C PHE A 440 2.17 -33.41 -9.74
N SER A 441 1.00 -32.82 -9.95
CA SER A 441 -0.26 -33.61 -10.01
C SER A 441 -0.51 -34.31 -11.34
N SER A 442 0.26 -34.02 -12.37
CA SER A 442 0.06 -34.62 -13.71
C SER A 442 0.67 -36.02 -13.88
N THR A 443 1.45 -36.49 -12.93
CA THR A 443 2.25 -37.71 -13.12
C THR A 443 2.09 -38.81 -12.06
N ASP A 444 1.68 -38.46 -10.84
CA ASP A 444 1.52 -39.40 -9.73
C ASP A 444 0.61 -38.76 -8.64
N GLN A 445 -0.04 -39.60 -7.82
CA GLN A 445 -0.87 -39.21 -6.67
C GLN A 445 -0.03 -38.48 -5.59
N THR A 446 0.53 -37.31 -5.94
CA THR A 446 1.39 -36.54 -5.05
C THR A 446 0.53 -35.77 -4.05
N GLU A 447 0.70 -36.03 -2.78
CA GLU A 447 0.04 -35.31 -1.71
C GLU A 447 0.74 -33.98 -1.48
N LEU A 448 -0.01 -32.89 -1.56
CA LEU A 448 0.48 -31.54 -1.31
C LEU A 448 0.24 -31.18 0.15
N VAL A 449 1.29 -31.12 0.93
CA VAL A 449 1.22 -30.79 2.35
C VAL A 449 1.83 -29.41 2.60
N LEU A 450 1.00 -28.51 3.11
CA LEU A 450 1.46 -27.19 3.57
C LEU A 450 1.76 -27.29 5.06
N PHE A 451 3.02 -27.14 5.44
CA PHE A 451 3.38 -26.97 6.84
C PHE A 451 3.60 -25.50 7.13
N ILE A 452 2.73 -24.96 7.96
CA ILE A 452 2.95 -23.71 8.61
C ILE A 452 3.54 -24.06 9.97
N GLU A 453 4.84 -24.05 10.05
CA GLU A 453 5.51 -24.28 11.33
C GLU A 453 5.26 -23.09 12.24
N GLY A 454 4.97 -23.36 13.51
CA GLY A 454 4.96 -22.32 14.55
C GLY A 454 6.31 -21.57 14.60
N THR A 455 6.29 -20.33 15.04
CA THR A 455 7.42 -19.39 14.96
C THR A 455 8.73 -19.81 15.60
N GLN A 456 8.79 -20.93 16.32
CA GLN A 456 10.03 -21.38 16.96
C GLN A 456 11.14 -21.74 15.99
N LYS A 457 10.79 -22.21 14.80
CA LYS A 457 11.74 -22.74 13.81
C LYS A 457 11.72 -22.01 12.46
N ALA A 458 10.72 -21.18 12.23
CA ALA A 458 10.59 -20.50 10.96
C ALA A 458 11.48 -19.24 10.93
N PRO A 459 12.20 -19.00 9.81
CA PRO A 459 12.95 -17.76 9.63
C PRO A 459 12.00 -16.57 9.47
N ASP A 460 12.51 -15.36 9.72
CA ASP A 460 11.76 -14.12 9.45
C ASP A 460 11.39 -14.04 7.97
N SER A 461 10.10 -13.89 7.68
CA SER A 461 9.61 -13.74 6.30
C SER A 461 9.55 -12.29 5.83
N GLY A 462 9.88 -11.31 6.70
CA GLY A 462 9.61 -9.91 6.45
C GLY A 462 8.10 -9.57 6.44
N PRO A 463 7.76 -8.30 6.24
CA PRO A 463 6.37 -7.86 6.16
C PRO A 463 5.74 -8.22 4.82
N ASP A 464 4.47 -8.66 4.83
CA ASP A 464 3.66 -8.82 3.62
C ASP A 464 2.97 -7.49 3.27
N ILE A 465 3.73 -6.62 2.66
CA ILE A 465 3.26 -5.34 2.13
C ILE A 465 3.58 -5.25 0.64
N LEU A 466 2.89 -4.37 -0.08
CA LEU A 466 3.07 -4.20 -1.53
C LEU A 466 3.03 -5.52 -2.29
N SER A 467 2.21 -6.45 -1.80
CA SER A 467 2.06 -7.79 -2.38
C SER A 467 3.36 -8.58 -2.50
N THR A 468 4.29 -8.39 -1.57
CA THR A 468 5.56 -9.15 -1.49
C THR A 468 5.31 -10.65 -1.58
N TYR A 469 4.33 -11.15 -0.81
CA TYR A 469 3.98 -12.56 -0.83
C TYR A 469 3.43 -13.00 -2.18
N SER A 470 2.40 -12.36 -2.70
CA SER A 470 1.73 -12.78 -3.93
C SER A 470 2.60 -12.62 -5.17
N SER A 471 3.59 -11.74 -5.13
CA SER A 471 4.48 -11.48 -6.27
C SER A 471 5.83 -12.18 -6.12
N ILE A 472 6.57 -11.86 -5.07
CA ILE A 472 7.95 -12.32 -4.90
C ILE A 472 7.98 -13.78 -4.45
N PHE A 473 7.24 -14.12 -3.40
CA PHE A 473 7.22 -15.48 -2.85
C PHE A 473 6.71 -16.49 -3.87
N LEU A 474 5.55 -16.26 -4.49
CA LEU A 474 4.97 -17.18 -5.47
C LEU A 474 5.86 -17.34 -6.71
N THR A 475 6.57 -16.29 -7.11
CA THR A 475 7.58 -16.38 -8.20
C THR A 475 8.71 -17.33 -7.83
N GLN A 476 9.29 -17.15 -6.66
CA GLN A 476 10.40 -17.99 -6.22
C GLN A 476 9.94 -19.43 -5.96
N LEU A 477 8.74 -19.61 -5.40
CA LEU A 477 8.12 -20.92 -5.24
C LEU A 477 7.99 -21.64 -6.59
N MET A 478 7.51 -20.96 -7.63
CA MET A 478 7.37 -21.56 -8.96
C MET A 478 8.74 -21.98 -9.52
N LYS A 479 9.76 -21.13 -9.42
CA LYS A 479 11.13 -21.47 -9.84
C LYS A 479 11.69 -22.67 -9.06
N ALA A 480 11.51 -22.68 -7.73
CA ALA A 480 11.93 -23.78 -6.88
C ALA A 480 11.19 -25.08 -7.22
N THR A 481 9.88 -25.02 -7.50
CA THR A 481 9.05 -26.13 -7.89
C THR A 481 9.51 -26.76 -9.20
N MET A 482 9.82 -25.94 -10.21
CA MET A 482 10.37 -26.41 -11.49
C MET A 482 11.73 -27.11 -11.28
N LYS A 483 12.62 -26.51 -10.48
CA LYS A 483 13.93 -27.10 -10.17
C LYS A 483 13.79 -28.41 -9.38
N LEU A 484 12.90 -28.46 -8.39
CA LEU A 484 12.63 -29.69 -7.63
C LEU A 484 12.14 -30.82 -8.54
N SER A 485 11.19 -30.53 -9.45
CA SER A 485 10.66 -31.48 -10.40
C SER A 485 11.76 -32.02 -11.33
N GLN A 486 12.69 -31.20 -11.78
CA GLN A 486 13.81 -31.61 -12.59
C GLN A 486 14.76 -32.55 -11.83
N LEU A 487 15.03 -32.27 -10.55
CA LEU A 487 15.87 -33.10 -9.69
C LEU A 487 15.18 -34.41 -9.36
N ALA A 488 13.88 -34.43 -9.07
CA ALA A 488 13.11 -35.63 -8.75
C ALA A 488 12.95 -36.60 -9.92
N LYS A 489 13.13 -36.15 -11.17
CA LYS A 489 13.07 -36.99 -12.38
C LYS A 489 14.40 -37.64 -12.76
N LYS A 490 15.49 -37.37 -12.06
CA LYS A 490 16.78 -38.04 -12.32
C LYS A 490 16.72 -39.49 -11.83
N GLU A 491 17.30 -40.42 -12.60
CA GLU A 491 17.31 -41.84 -12.27
C GLU A 491 18.06 -42.17 -10.97
N ASP A 492 19.03 -41.34 -10.60
CA ASP A 492 19.88 -41.44 -9.41
C ASP A 492 19.47 -40.50 -8.26
N ALA A 493 18.22 -40.03 -8.28
CA ALA A 493 17.74 -39.08 -7.28
C ALA A 493 17.62 -39.70 -5.89
N GLU A 494 18.47 -39.29 -4.96
CA GLU A 494 18.37 -39.65 -3.55
C GLU A 494 17.25 -38.85 -2.87
N LEU A 495 16.28 -39.51 -2.26
CA LEU A 495 15.17 -38.93 -1.55
C LEU A 495 15.41 -38.94 -0.01
N PRO A 496 14.99 -37.93 0.73
CA PRO A 496 14.24 -36.74 0.29
C PRO A 496 15.10 -35.65 -0.38
N ILE A 497 14.58 -35.00 -1.41
CA ILE A 497 15.21 -33.84 -2.02
C ILE A 497 14.64 -32.59 -1.36
N THR A 498 15.50 -31.72 -0.87
CA THR A 498 15.11 -30.47 -0.22
C THR A 498 15.78 -29.28 -0.88
N LEU A 499 14.99 -28.28 -1.27
CA LEU A 499 15.46 -27.01 -1.79
C LEU A 499 15.08 -25.87 -0.86
N ARG A 500 16.04 -25.04 -0.50
CA ARG A 500 15.78 -23.75 0.14
C ARG A 500 15.69 -22.68 -0.92
N PHE A 501 14.76 -21.77 -0.78
CA PHE A 501 14.60 -20.63 -1.67
C PHE A 501 14.28 -19.37 -0.85
N ASN A 502 14.69 -18.23 -1.38
CA ASN A 502 14.55 -16.92 -0.72
C ASN A 502 14.27 -15.84 -1.76
N SER A 503 14.09 -14.60 -1.29
CA SER A 503 13.84 -13.43 -2.13
C SER A 503 15.03 -12.95 -2.97
N GLN A 504 16.26 -13.41 -2.70
CA GLN A 504 17.51 -12.73 -3.11
C GLN A 504 18.06 -13.08 -4.50
N ASN A 505 17.30 -13.57 -5.46
CA ASN A 505 17.88 -14.14 -6.69
C ASN A 505 17.72 -13.31 -7.99
N LEU A 506 17.45 -12.02 -7.91
CA LEU A 506 17.43 -11.15 -9.11
C LEU A 506 18.40 -9.99 -8.92
N ALA A 507 19.57 -10.10 -9.49
CA ALA A 507 20.51 -8.99 -9.61
C ALA A 507 20.10 -8.12 -10.81
N LEU A 508 19.02 -7.36 -10.68
CA LEU A 508 18.70 -6.31 -11.66
C LEU A 508 19.34 -4.99 -11.19
N PRO A 509 19.96 -4.24 -12.07
CA PRO A 509 20.56 -2.96 -11.73
C PRO A 509 19.51 -1.85 -11.65
N CYS A 510 18.42 -2.08 -10.90
CA CYS A 510 17.33 -1.11 -10.72
C CYS A 510 16.83 -1.10 -9.29
N GLU A 511 16.19 -0.01 -8.90
CA GLU A 511 15.69 0.19 -7.53
C GLU A 511 14.54 -0.76 -7.18
N PHE A 512 13.67 -1.10 -8.14
CA PHE A 512 12.56 -2.04 -7.96
C PHE A 512 12.66 -3.19 -8.96
N GLU A 513 12.85 -4.39 -8.46
CA GLU A 513 13.03 -5.58 -9.29
C GLU A 513 11.72 -6.14 -9.85
N TYR A 514 10.61 -5.90 -9.17
CA TYR A 514 9.31 -6.47 -9.51
C TYR A 514 8.33 -5.37 -9.89
N SER A 515 7.83 -5.43 -11.11
CA SER A 515 6.84 -4.47 -11.59
C SER A 515 5.93 -5.09 -12.66
N GLY A 516 4.74 -4.54 -12.80
CA GLY A 516 3.80 -4.81 -13.86
C GLY A 516 3.27 -3.52 -14.44
N PHE A 517 2.64 -3.57 -15.59
CA PHE A 517 2.12 -2.40 -16.26
C PHE A 517 0.72 -2.65 -16.81
N GLY A 518 0.02 -1.57 -17.10
CA GLY A 518 -1.30 -1.65 -17.67
C GLY A 518 -1.88 -0.27 -17.94
N THR A 519 -3.15 -0.30 -18.34
CA THR A 519 -3.93 0.88 -18.62
C THR A 519 -5.36 0.68 -18.14
N ALA A 520 -6.02 1.76 -17.73
CA ALA A 520 -7.43 1.77 -17.36
C ALA A 520 -8.11 3.02 -17.89
N VAL A 521 -9.40 2.88 -18.23
CA VAL A 521 -10.30 3.98 -18.53
C VAL A 521 -11.48 3.92 -17.58
N VAL A 522 -11.86 5.07 -17.00
CA VAL A 522 -13.01 5.21 -16.10
C VAL A 522 -13.91 6.32 -16.59
N GLU A 523 -15.19 6.04 -16.67
CA GLU A 523 -16.27 6.98 -16.96
C GLU A 523 -17.03 7.31 -15.69
N VAL A 524 -17.28 8.59 -15.43
CA VAL A 524 -18.02 9.06 -14.25
C VAL A 524 -19.14 10.01 -14.63
N GLU A 525 -20.19 9.97 -13.85
CA GLU A 525 -21.23 10.99 -13.78
C GLU A 525 -21.23 11.57 -12.35
N VAL A 526 -21.29 12.87 -12.22
CA VAL A 526 -21.43 13.56 -10.93
C VAL A 526 -22.80 14.23 -10.90
N PRO A 527 -23.82 13.61 -10.24
CA PRO A 527 -25.14 14.19 -10.15
C PRO A 527 -25.09 15.53 -9.39
N LYS A 528 -25.72 16.57 -9.92
CA LYS A 528 -25.76 17.89 -9.29
C LYS A 528 -26.47 17.90 -7.94
N THR A 529 -27.34 16.93 -7.69
CA THR A 529 -28.12 16.81 -6.46
C THR A 529 -27.34 16.23 -5.29
N SER A 530 -26.43 15.29 -5.57
CA SER A 530 -25.66 14.60 -4.52
C SER A 530 -24.19 15.03 -4.48
N LEU A 531 -23.64 15.53 -5.59
CA LEU A 531 -22.22 15.82 -5.80
C LEU A 531 -21.30 14.63 -5.48
N ILE A 532 -21.84 13.42 -5.39
CA ILE A 532 -21.08 12.19 -5.19
C ILE A 532 -20.81 11.59 -6.56
N PRO A 533 -19.55 11.37 -6.95
CA PRO A 533 -19.25 10.74 -8.23
C PRO A 533 -19.83 9.33 -8.32
N GLU A 534 -20.43 9.01 -9.48
CA GLU A 534 -20.95 7.69 -9.81
C GLU A 534 -20.15 7.11 -10.97
N VAL A 535 -19.48 5.99 -10.73
CA VAL A 535 -18.72 5.27 -11.77
C VAL A 535 -19.69 4.52 -12.67
N LYS A 536 -19.61 4.76 -13.98
CA LYS A 536 -20.52 4.19 -14.98
C LYS A 536 -19.90 3.03 -15.74
N ASN A 537 -18.74 3.26 -16.32
CA ASN A 537 -18.04 2.25 -17.09
C ASN A 537 -16.56 2.21 -16.72
N VAL A 538 -16.00 1.03 -16.73
CA VAL A 538 -14.57 0.79 -16.45
C VAL A 538 -14.01 -0.20 -17.46
N TRP A 539 -12.87 0.14 -18.03
CA TRP A 539 -12.08 -0.76 -18.87
C TRP A 539 -10.70 -0.89 -18.26
N ILE A 540 -10.19 -2.12 -18.15
CA ILE A 540 -8.89 -2.42 -17.57
C ILE A 540 -8.16 -3.39 -18.48
N ASP A 541 -6.94 -3.04 -18.88
CA ASP A 541 -6.04 -3.94 -19.60
C ASP A 541 -4.67 -3.97 -18.93
N THR A 542 -4.28 -5.14 -18.42
CA THR A 542 -3.05 -5.31 -17.62
C THR A 542 -2.15 -6.39 -18.21
N ALA A 543 -0.85 -6.19 -18.11
CA ALA A 543 0.16 -7.23 -18.29
C ALA A 543 0.63 -7.72 -16.92
N ILE A 544 0.28 -8.94 -16.60
CA ILE A 544 0.55 -9.56 -15.31
C ILE A 544 1.25 -10.88 -15.56
N ALA A 545 2.49 -10.96 -15.14
CA ALA A 545 3.28 -12.17 -15.26
C ALA A 545 2.98 -13.16 -14.12
N LEU A 546 1.73 -13.42 -13.80
CA LEU A 546 1.33 -14.48 -12.88
C LEU A 546 0.94 -15.75 -13.63
N PRO A 547 1.16 -16.94 -13.06
CA PRO A 547 0.53 -18.15 -13.58
C PRO A 547 -0.98 -17.88 -13.66
N GLN A 548 -1.62 -18.27 -14.75
CA GLN A 548 -3.06 -18.09 -14.96
C GLN A 548 -3.82 -18.72 -13.79
N VAL A 549 -4.27 -17.89 -12.88
CA VAL A 549 -5.13 -18.30 -11.78
C VAL A 549 -6.56 -18.25 -12.30
N LYS A 550 -7.31 -19.33 -12.19
CA LYS A 550 -8.74 -19.33 -12.49
C LYS A 550 -9.43 -18.20 -11.72
N GLY A 551 -10.19 -17.36 -12.42
CA GLY A 551 -10.95 -16.27 -11.83
C GLY A 551 -10.13 -14.98 -11.58
N ILE A 552 -9.02 -14.78 -12.28
CA ILE A 552 -8.22 -13.56 -12.18
C ILE A 552 -9.03 -12.32 -12.61
N ASP A 553 -9.87 -12.45 -13.61
CA ASP A 553 -10.80 -11.40 -14.06
C ASP A 553 -11.76 -10.99 -12.93
N THR A 554 -12.33 -11.94 -12.21
CA THR A 554 -13.16 -11.69 -11.03
C THR A 554 -12.35 -11.00 -9.92
N LYS A 555 -11.11 -11.42 -9.69
CA LYS A 555 -10.21 -10.77 -8.73
C LYS A 555 -9.93 -9.32 -9.13
N ILE A 556 -9.61 -9.05 -10.39
CA ILE A 556 -9.37 -7.70 -10.91
C ILE A 556 -10.60 -6.81 -10.70
N LYS A 557 -11.80 -7.32 -11.04
CA LYS A 557 -13.07 -6.62 -10.83
C LYS A 557 -13.28 -6.28 -9.35
N SER A 558 -13.08 -7.24 -8.46
CA SER A 558 -13.22 -7.02 -7.01
C SER A 558 -12.26 -5.97 -6.48
N ILE A 559 -11.01 -5.94 -6.94
CA ILE A 559 -10.02 -4.93 -6.55
C ILE A 559 -10.48 -3.53 -6.99
N ALA A 560 -10.97 -3.41 -8.22
CA ALA A 560 -11.49 -2.13 -8.73
C ALA A 560 -12.68 -1.62 -7.90
N LEU A 561 -13.63 -2.50 -7.58
CA LEU A 561 -14.80 -2.16 -6.75
C LEU A 561 -14.40 -1.67 -5.36
N VAL A 562 -13.48 -2.39 -4.71
CA VAL A 562 -12.94 -2.00 -3.39
C VAL A 562 -12.20 -0.66 -3.47
N ALA A 563 -11.48 -0.39 -4.57
CA ALA A 563 -10.81 0.89 -4.76
C ALA A 563 -11.82 2.04 -4.84
N PHE A 564 -12.90 1.88 -5.59
CA PHE A 564 -13.96 2.90 -5.71
C PHE A 564 -14.66 3.16 -4.38
N GLU A 565 -15.04 2.10 -3.65
CA GLU A 565 -15.66 2.20 -2.33
C GLU A 565 -14.78 3.01 -1.36
N SER A 566 -13.48 2.71 -1.31
CA SER A 566 -12.54 3.40 -0.42
C SER A 566 -12.31 4.87 -0.76
N LEU A 567 -12.65 5.29 -1.97
CA LEU A 567 -12.55 6.68 -2.41
C LEU A 567 -13.86 7.47 -2.22
N GLY A 568 -14.90 6.86 -1.67
CA GLY A 568 -16.18 7.50 -1.42
C GLY A 568 -17.02 7.76 -2.69
N VAL A 569 -16.79 6.97 -3.75
CA VAL A 569 -17.60 7.05 -4.98
C VAL A 569 -18.63 5.93 -5.04
N LYS A 570 -19.72 6.16 -5.73
CA LYS A 570 -20.80 5.19 -5.93
C LYS A 570 -20.67 4.51 -7.29
N LEU A 571 -21.37 3.40 -7.46
CA LEU A 571 -21.56 2.76 -8.74
C LEU A 571 -22.92 3.19 -9.32
N ALA A 572 -22.93 3.55 -10.59
CA ALA A 572 -24.18 3.85 -11.29
C ALA A 572 -25.06 2.60 -11.43
N ASN A 573 -26.37 2.77 -11.57
CA ASN A 573 -27.30 1.64 -11.73
C ASN A 573 -27.00 0.76 -12.94
N ASN A 574 -26.40 1.33 -13.98
CA ASN A 574 -25.97 0.65 -15.21
C ASN A 574 -24.45 0.45 -15.27
N PHE A 575 -23.81 0.29 -14.10
CA PHE A 575 -22.38 0.07 -14.00
C PHE A 575 -21.92 -1.14 -14.81
N ASN A 576 -20.84 -0.96 -15.56
CA ASN A 576 -20.20 -2.03 -16.32
C ASN A 576 -18.68 -2.02 -16.16
N ILE A 577 -18.06 -3.18 -16.11
CA ILE A 577 -16.61 -3.35 -16.00
C ILE A 577 -16.10 -4.42 -16.97
N SER A 578 -15.23 -4.02 -17.88
CA SER A 578 -14.53 -4.87 -18.84
C SER A 578 -13.09 -5.07 -18.40
N VAL A 579 -12.63 -6.29 -18.38
CA VAL A 579 -11.27 -6.65 -17.95
C VAL A 579 -10.58 -7.47 -19.02
N LYS A 580 -9.37 -7.05 -19.37
CA LYS A 580 -8.42 -7.81 -20.16
C LYS A 580 -7.10 -7.96 -19.40
N TYR A 581 -6.45 -9.06 -19.61
CA TYR A 581 -5.11 -9.28 -19.10
C TYR A 581 -4.30 -10.15 -20.04
N SER A 582 -3.02 -9.88 -20.12
CA SER A 582 -2.06 -10.74 -20.81
C SER A 582 -1.17 -11.43 -19.76
N SER A 583 -1.10 -12.76 -19.86
CA SER A 583 -0.26 -13.60 -18.99
C SER A 583 1.10 -13.91 -19.60
N GLU A 584 1.32 -13.55 -20.85
CA GLU A 584 2.47 -13.95 -21.62
C GLU A 584 3.57 -12.90 -21.60
N ARG A 585 4.53 -13.06 -20.71
CA ARG A 585 5.90 -12.59 -20.89
C ARG A 585 6.85 -13.73 -20.65
N LYS A 586 7.46 -14.18 -21.73
CA LYS A 586 8.49 -15.25 -21.71
C LYS A 586 9.82 -14.79 -21.10
N ASP A 587 10.07 -13.48 -21.00
CA ASP A 587 11.43 -12.96 -20.84
C ASP A 587 11.70 -12.20 -19.53
N VAL A 588 10.71 -11.94 -18.69
CA VAL A 588 10.94 -11.18 -17.47
C VAL A 588 10.54 -12.03 -16.27
N GLY A 589 11.53 -12.45 -15.51
CA GLY A 589 11.35 -13.18 -14.25
C GLY A 589 10.76 -12.33 -13.12
N THR A 590 10.04 -11.25 -13.45
CA THR A 590 9.50 -10.29 -12.50
C THR A 590 7.98 -10.33 -12.55
N TYR A 591 7.36 -10.66 -11.42
CA TYR A 591 5.91 -10.68 -11.27
C TYR A 591 5.46 -9.43 -10.54
N SER A 592 4.34 -8.85 -10.96
CA SER A 592 3.76 -7.74 -10.23
C SER A 592 2.54 -8.16 -9.45
N SER A 593 2.20 -7.36 -8.47
CA SER A 593 0.93 -7.45 -7.78
C SER A 593 -0.20 -6.99 -8.67
N VAL A 594 -1.15 -7.88 -8.91
CA VAL A 594 -2.43 -7.55 -9.53
C VAL A 594 -3.13 -6.45 -8.73
N GLU A 595 -3.08 -6.53 -7.42
CA GLU A 595 -3.81 -5.64 -6.52
C GLU A 595 -3.28 -4.20 -6.61
N ASN A 596 -1.98 -4.00 -6.43
CA ASN A 596 -1.39 -2.67 -6.50
C ASN A 596 -1.55 -2.05 -7.88
N LEU A 597 -1.32 -2.84 -8.94
CA LEU A 597 -1.43 -2.35 -10.31
C LEU A 597 -2.86 -1.90 -10.64
N VAL A 598 -3.85 -2.78 -10.41
CA VAL A 598 -5.26 -2.47 -10.73
C VAL A 598 -5.75 -1.30 -9.89
N ARG A 599 -5.49 -1.31 -8.58
CA ARG A 599 -5.88 -0.22 -7.69
C ARG A 599 -5.29 1.13 -8.15
N SER A 600 -4.00 1.16 -8.47
CA SER A 600 -3.33 2.39 -8.93
C SER A 600 -3.89 2.89 -10.26
N LEU A 601 -4.13 2.00 -11.22
CA LEU A 601 -4.65 2.36 -12.53
C LEU A 601 -6.08 2.90 -12.46
N VAL A 602 -6.99 2.18 -11.78
CA VAL A 602 -8.40 2.62 -11.71
C VAL A 602 -8.58 3.88 -10.88
N THR A 603 -7.80 4.05 -9.81
CA THR A 603 -7.81 5.28 -9.01
C THR A 603 -7.30 6.47 -9.80
N SER A 604 -6.22 6.29 -10.56
CA SER A 604 -5.67 7.36 -11.40
C SER A 604 -6.59 7.73 -12.56
N ALA A 605 -7.21 6.74 -13.21
CA ALA A 605 -8.21 6.99 -14.26
C ALA A 605 -9.45 7.71 -13.70
N LEU A 606 -9.92 7.32 -12.51
CA LEU A 606 -11.01 7.98 -11.80
C LEU A 606 -10.65 9.45 -11.46
N ALA A 607 -9.44 9.69 -10.94
CA ALA A 607 -8.97 11.04 -10.62
C ALA A 607 -8.98 11.94 -11.86
N SER A 608 -8.49 11.43 -13.00
CA SER A 608 -8.50 12.14 -14.28
C SER A 608 -9.93 12.39 -14.81
N ALA A 609 -10.85 11.43 -14.61
CA ALA A 609 -12.25 11.58 -14.99
C ALA A 609 -12.97 12.65 -14.16
N ILE A 610 -12.76 12.65 -12.84
CA ILE A 610 -13.32 13.68 -11.94
C ILE A 610 -12.71 15.05 -12.23
N TRP A 611 -11.41 15.13 -12.48
CA TRP A 611 -10.74 16.36 -12.88
C TRP A 611 -11.39 16.92 -14.17
N GLN A 612 -11.66 16.09 -15.15
CA GLN A 612 -12.33 16.51 -16.38
C GLN A 612 -13.79 16.94 -16.12
N ALA A 613 -14.55 16.14 -15.36
CA ALA A 613 -15.96 16.42 -15.04
C ALA A 613 -16.14 17.74 -14.29
N THR A 614 -15.20 18.12 -13.42
CA THR A 614 -15.25 19.33 -12.59
C THR A 614 -14.71 20.58 -13.26
N GLY A 615 -14.47 20.55 -14.57
CA GLY A 615 -14.04 21.70 -15.35
C GLY A 615 -12.55 21.98 -15.33
N GLN A 616 -11.74 20.95 -15.07
CA GLN A 616 -10.29 20.99 -15.25
C GLN A 616 -9.55 21.96 -14.32
N LYS A 617 -10.12 22.20 -13.14
CA LYS A 617 -9.49 23.07 -12.14
C LYS A 617 -8.25 22.37 -11.52
N SER A 618 -7.30 23.17 -11.06
CA SER A 618 -6.17 22.69 -10.26
C SER A 618 -6.63 22.26 -8.87
N GLY A 619 -5.91 21.34 -8.21
CA GLY A 619 -6.14 21.03 -6.81
C GLY A 619 -7.15 19.91 -6.53
N VAL A 620 -7.23 18.91 -7.41
CA VAL A 620 -8.06 17.70 -7.14
C VAL A 620 -7.53 16.98 -5.91
N LYS A 621 -8.44 16.61 -5.01
CA LYS A 621 -8.13 15.91 -3.75
C LYS A 621 -8.80 14.55 -3.69
N MET A 622 -8.12 13.59 -3.11
CA MET A 622 -8.67 12.27 -2.74
C MET A 622 -8.75 12.12 -1.21
N PRO A 623 -9.71 11.39 -0.66
CA PRO A 623 -10.88 10.76 -1.29
C PRO A 623 -11.98 11.76 -1.68
N TYR A 624 -12.97 11.29 -2.46
CA TYR A 624 -14.03 12.12 -3.05
C TYR A 624 -15.35 12.08 -2.24
N GLY A 625 -15.27 12.26 -0.92
CA GLY A 625 -16.48 12.35 -0.08
C GLY A 625 -17.38 13.53 -0.41
N ASP A 626 -18.58 13.58 0.17
CA ASP A 626 -19.68 14.52 -0.12
C ASP A 626 -19.25 16.00 -0.22
N LYS A 627 -18.25 16.41 0.55
CA LYS A 627 -17.77 17.80 0.58
C LYS A 627 -16.61 18.08 -0.37
N ALA A 628 -15.97 17.08 -0.94
CA ALA A 628 -14.80 17.29 -1.79
C ALA A 628 -15.21 17.93 -3.13
N ILE A 629 -16.26 17.43 -3.78
CA ILE A 629 -16.75 17.95 -5.06
C ILE A 629 -17.39 19.34 -4.87
N GLU A 630 -18.08 19.57 -3.76
CA GLU A 630 -18.66 20.87 -3.45
C GLU A 630 -17.60 21.98 -3.43
N ARG A 631 -16.45 21.73 -2.82
CA ARG A 631 -15.30 22.66 -2.83
C ARG A 631 -14.75 22.93 -4.24
N TYR A 632 -14.77 21.93 -5.13
CA TYR A 632 -14.30 22.11 -6.52
C TYR A 632 -15.24 23.00 -7.33
N LEU A 633 -16.55 22.94 -7.07
CA LEU A 633 -17.56 23.70 -7.78
C LEU A 633 -17.76 25.09 -7.19
N GLY A 634 -17.55 25.26 -5.88
CA GLY A 634 -17.78 26.51 -5.15
C GLY A 634 -16.75 27.60 -5.38
N GLY A 635 -15.60 27.30 -5.95
CA GLY A 635 -14.60 28.32 -6.31
C GLY A 635 -13.91 28.97 -5.12
N ASP A 636 -13.69 28.26 -4.03
CA ASP A 636 -12.84 28.76 -2.94
C ASP A 636 -11.39 28.86 -3.44
N GLU A 637 -10.91 30.10 -3.36
CA GLU A 637 -9.62 30.61 -3.80
C GLU A 637 -8.40 29.96 -3.11
#